data_fed3ede63cb1a3762bdfd4d9b1802855
#
_entry.id   fed3ede63cb1a3762bdfd4d9b1802855
#
_cell.length_a   1.000
_cell.length_b   1.000
_cell.length_c   1.000
_cell.angle_alpha   90.00
_cell.angle_beta   90.00
_cell.angle_gamma   90.00
#
_symmetry.space_group_name_H-M   'P 1'
#
loop_
_entity.id
_entity.type
_entity.pdbx_description
1 polymer ?
#
loop_
_entity_poly.entity_id
_entity_poly.type
_entity_poly.pdbx_seq_one_letter_code
_entity_poly.pdbx_strand_id
1 'polypeptide(L)'
;TIKRIASKVCFLPDADPPKNGEPYGHGVQVVMEAGTLAMESGMSVSIKEIPDTDDNKKQDPDTFFKNANIFNGTEETDFILWMADKLFPQTNTTEEQRLTIKKIAYLLSLIDDETGVSMYIGKLTKYYQGRRLWLLAVDKERKLREEQDKKHKEQDEDDLNHKYGFYIDHGCYMSITEKGSVYEWSNFTMVPLFHIKDTTNPKRLYKIKNAMKHEEILELKQEDLIALAKFKQKIEGLGNFIWKGTEKELTKLKSYLYEKTETATEITQMGWQRAGFYAFGNGVFHDCHFIPADEFGIVRLKDKGNFYLPSSSSIYKNDPKLFTFEKQFVHLNLSSVTLKEFTEQLFEVYGDNGRVGFCFYLATLFRDVVTSTSANHWFPILNLFGPKGSGKSELGHTLLSLFTISYTAPNIQNSTPSALNDTVAQSANALAHIDEYKNDIDPKMIEFLKGLWAVSYTHLTLPTSDLV
;
A
#
# COMPACT_ATOMS: atom_id res chain seq x y z
N THR A 1 4.37 9.00 -3.61
CA THR A 1 4.00 7.94 -2.62
C THR A 1 3.14 8.53 -1.51
N ILE A 2 3.51 9.67 -0.90
CA ILE A 2 2.76 10.33 0.20
C ILE A 2 1.36 10.76 -0.24
N LYS A 3 1.17 11.23 -1.48
CA LYS A 3 -0.14 11.61 -2.04
C LYS A 3 -1.20 10.50 -2.00
N ARG A 4 -0.78 9.23 -1.94
CA ARG A 4 -1.69 8.07 -1.84
C ARG A 4 -2.31 7.92 -0.44
N ILE A 5 -1.71 8.55 0.58
CA ILE A 5 -2.08 8.39 1.98
C ILE A 5 -2.59 9.70 2.60
N ALA A 6 -2.19 10.84 2.06
CA ALA A 6 -2.54 12.15 2.60
C ALA A 6 -2.74 13.18 1.48
N SER A 7 -3.77 14.02 1.63
CA SER A 7 -3.99 15.20 0.78
C SER A 7 -3.29 16.45 1.33
N LYS A 8 -2.82 16.40 2.58
CA LYS A 8 -2.15 17.49 3.27
C LYS A 8 -0.86 16.99 3.92
N VAL A 9 0.22 17.78 3.82
CA VAL A 9 1.52 17.52 4.46
C VAL A 9 1.93 18.74 5.26
N CYS A 10 2.36 18.52 6.50
CA CYS A 10 2.96 19.53 7.35
C CYS A 10 4.44 19.19 7.53
N PHE A 11 5.34 20.08 7.12
CA PHE A 11 6.77 19.94 7.31
C PHE A 11 7.23 20.60 8.60
N LEU A 12 8.20 19.98 9.26
CA LEU A 12 8.90 20.51 10.42
C LEU A 12 10.40 20.57 10.08
N PRO A 13 10.91 21.74 9.63
CA PRO A 13 12.33 21.89 9.36
C PRO A 13 13.16 21.83 10.65
N ASP A 14 14.33 21.21 10.54
CA ASP A 14 15.36 21.35 11.57
C ASP A 14 15.75 22.84 11.70
N ALA A 15 15.90 23.33 12.92
CA ALA A 15 16.43 24.67 13.19
C ALA A 15 17.97 24.61 13.14
N ASP A 16 18.51 24.54 11.92
CA ASP A 16 19.94 24.58 11.66
C ASP A 16 20.41 26.03 11.39
N PRO A 17 21.51 26.49 11.99
CA PRO A 17 22.08 27.78 11.62
C PRO A 17 22.61 27.72 10.18
N PRO A 18 22.52 28.82 9.41
CA PRO A 18 23.06 28.87 8.07
C PRO A 18 24.58 28.68 8.10
N LYS A 19 25.12 27.92 7.15
CA LYS A 19 26.56 27.79 6.95
C LYS A 19 27.11 29.02 6.24
N ASN A 20 28.43 29.23 6.33
CA ASN A 20 29.10 30.38 5.74
C ASN A 20 28.73 30.59 4.26
N GLY A 21 28.05 31.70 3.96
CA GLY A 21 27.64 32.10 2.62
C GLY A 21 26.26 31.59 2.16
N GLU A 22 25.56 30.81 2.98
CA GLU A 22 24.20 30.40 2.71
C GLU A 22 23.17 31.28 3.43
N PRO A 23 22.04 31.63 2.79
CA PRO A 23 21.02 32.49 3.39
C PRO A 23 20.17 31.76 4.45
N TYR A 24 20.14 30.40 4.42
CA TYR A 24 19.32 29.57 5.30
C TYR A 24 20.07 28.31 5.74
N GLY A 25 19.66 27.75 6.89
CA GLY A 25 20.10 26.42 7.32
C GLY A 25 19.60 25.30 6.40
N HIS A 26 20.25 24.14 6.48
CA HIS A 26 19.98 23.00 5.60
C HIS A 26 18.51 22.51 5.70
N GLY A 27 17.96 22.47 6.93
CA GLY A 27 16.55 22.06 7.13
C GLY A 27 15.55 22.92 6.37
N VAL A 28 15.77 24.25 6.35
CA VAL A 28 14.93 25.20 5.61
C VAL A 28 15.04 24.97 4.10
N GLN A 29 16.25 24.75 3.56
CA GLN A 29 16.48 24.49 2.13
C GLN A 29 15.77 23.21 1.68
N VAL A 30 15.92 22.11 2.45
CA VAL A 30 15.26 20.83 2.15
C VAL A 30 13.74 20.96 2.14
N VAL A 31 13.17 21.71 3.09
CA VAL A 31 11.72 21.93 3.15
C VAL A 31 11.22 22.81 1.99
N MET A 32 12.00 23.81 1.53
CA MET A 32 11.66 24.59 0.34
C MET A 32 11.53 23.72 -0.91
N GLU A 33 12.46 22.77 -1.10
CA GLU A 33 12.42 21.83 -2.23
C GLU A 33 11.31 20.77 -2.07
N ALA A 34 11.24 20.09 -0.93
CA ALA A 34 10.26 19.05 -0.67
C ALA A 34 8.82 19.58 -0.66
N GLY A 35 8.59 20.78 -0.13
CA GLY A 35 7.29 21.45 -0.14
C GLY A 35 6.85 21.82 -1.55
N THR A 36 7.78 22.29 -2.39
CA THR A 36 7.50 22.55 -3.81
C THR A 36 7.09 21.27 -4.53
N LEU A 37 7.84 20.17 -4.39
CA LEU A 37 7.51 18.87 -4.98
C LEU A 37 6.17 18.31 -4.48
N ALA A 38 5.84 18.55 -3.21
CA ALA A 38 4.55 18.14 -2.64
C ALA A 38 3.40 18.93 -3.28
N MET A 39 3.54 20.25 -3.47
CA MET A 39 2.56 21.07 -4.18
C MET A 39 2.42 20.68 -5.65
N GLU A 40 3.51 20.42 -6.36
CA GLU A 40 3.50 19.91 -7.74
C GLU A 40 2.74 18.57 -7.84
N SER A 41 2.80 17.77 -6.77
CA SER A 41 2.01 16.54 -6.66
C SER A 41 0.53 16.78 -6.32
N GLY A 42 0.09 18.05 -6.16
CA GLY A 42 -1.29 18.43 -5.83
C GLY A 42 -1.66 18.21 -4.36
N MET A 43 -0.69 18.25 -3.45
CA MET A 43 -0.93 18.22 -2.00
C MET A 43 -1.00 19.62 -1.44
N SER A 44 -1.80 19.80 -0.37
CA SER A 44 -1.77 20.99 0.45
C SER A 44 -0.57 20.94 1.41
N VAL A 45 0.21 22.01 1.48
CA VAL A 45 1.46 22.04 2.25
C VAL A 45 1.44 23.14 3.30
N SER A 46 1.82 22.79 4.51
CA SER A 46 1.98 23.72 5.64
C SER A 46 3.30 23.46 6.37
N ILE A 47 3.71 24.43 7.15
CA ILE A 47 4.97 24.41 7.90
C ILE A 47 4.69 24.69 9.38
N LYS A 48 5.37 23.95 10.26
CA LYS A 48 5.52 24.30 11.66
C LYS A 48 6.99 24.52 11.94
N GLU A 49 7.37 25.71 12.40
CA GLU A 49 8.75 26.00 12.74
C GLU A 49 9.01 25.75 14.21
N ILE A 50 10.19 25.21 14.51
CA ILE A 50 10.71 25.14 15.87
C ILE A 50 11.18 26.55 16.22
N PRO A 51 10.78 27.15 17.37
CA PRO A 51 11.25 28.44 17.79
C PRO A 51 12.78 28.45 17.93
N ASP A 52 13.42 29.52 17.42
CA ASP A 52 14.84 29.73 17.61
C ASP A 52 15.17 29.88 19.10
N THR A 53 16.19 29.17 19.56
CA THR A 53 16.74 29.38 20.91
C THR A 53 17.90 30.35 20.85
N ASP A 54 18.07 31.15 21.89
CA ASP A 54 19.13 32.21 22.00
C ASP A 54 20.57 31.70 21.83
N ASP A 55 20.81 30.39 21.79
CA ASP A 55 22.13 29.78 21.81
C ASP A 55 22.72 29.42 20.42
N ASN A 56 22.07 29.74 19.30
CA ASN A 56 22.54 29.41 17.94
C ASN A 56 22.93 27.91 17.75
N LYS A 57 22.35 27.00 18.54
CA LYS A 57 22.60 25.55 18.47
C LYS A 57 21.58 24.89 17.56
N LYS A 58 22.06 23.87 16.83
CA LYS A 58 21.21 22.99 16.06
C LYS A 58 20.12 22.39 16.96
N GLN A 59 18.86 22.55 16.58
CA GLN A 59 17.72 21.85 17.18
C GLN A 59 17.04 21.00 16.13
N ASP A 60 16.87 19.71 16.46
CA ASP A 60 16.04 18.81 15.67
C ASP A 60 14.66 18.64 16.33
N PRO A 61 13.62 18.28 15.55
CA PRO A 61 12.28 18.03 16.06
C PRO A 61 12.22 17.00 17.19
N ASP A 62 13.02 15.95 17.11
CA ASP A 62 13.08 14.88 18.11
C ASP A 62 13.54 15.38 19.48
N THR A 63 14.50 16.27 19.49
CA THR A 63 15.03 16.88 20.74
C THR A 63 14.04 17.87 21.31
N PHE A 64 13.42 18.70 20.46
CA PHE A 64 12.47 19.71 20.88
C PHE A 64 11.14 19.14 21.40
N PHE A 65 10.60 18.10 20.72
CA PHE A 65 9.31 17.51 21.04
C PHE A 65 9.37 16.35 22.06
N LYS A 66 10.49 16.08 22.71
CA LYS A 66 10.55 15.12 23.83
C LYS A 66 9.53 15.44 24.94
N ASN A 67 9.04 16.68 24.99
CA ASN A 67 7.90 17.08 25.81
C ASN A 67 6.66 17.26 24.89
N ALA A 68 5.91 16.20 24.66
CA ALA A 68 4.80 16.08 23.69
C ALA A 68 3.71 17.18 23.76
N ASN A 69 3.60 17.93 24.84
CA ASN A 69 2.61 19.00 24.99
C ASN A 69 2.92 20.30 24.18
N ILE A 70 4.13 20.44 23.65
CA ILE A 70 4.58 21.66 22.94
C ILE A 70 4.16 21.64 21.46
N PHE A 71 3.98 20.45 20.87
CA PHE A 71 3.61 20.30 19.44
C PHE A 71 2.29 21.01 19.09
N ASN A 72 1.32 20.99 19.99
CA ASN A 72 0.02 21.63 19.79
C ASN A 72 0.06 23.17 19.97
N GLY A 73 1.14 23.73 20.50
CA GLY A 73 1.32 25.17 20.73
C GLY A 73 2.07 25.90 19.61
N THR A 74 2.63 25.21 18.62
CA THR A 74 3.30 25.84 17.47
C THR A 74 2.28 26.18 16.38
N GLU A 75 2.32 27.45 15.92
CA GLU A 75 1.45 27.91 14.83
C GLU A 75 1.79 27.20 13.51
N GLU A 76 0.76 26.79 12.79
CA GLU A 76 0.87 26.20 11.46
C GLU A 76 0.77 27.31 10.42
N THR A 77 1.83 27.49 9.62
CA THR A 77 1.91 28.50 8.57
C THR A 77 1.74 27.84 7.20
N ASP A 78 1.00 28.48 6.32
CA ASP A 78 0.87 28.04 4.92
C ASP A 78 2.23 28.15 4.20
N PHE A 79 2.55 27.12 3.39
CA PHE A 79 3.86 27.00 2.74
C PHE A 79 4.19 28.16 1.80
N ILE A 80 3.22 28.66 1.02
CA ILE A 80 3.45 29.77 0.07
C ILE A 80 3.78 31.06 0.85
N LEU A 81 3.06 31.31 1.91
CA LEU A 81 3.30 32.48 2.76
C LEU A 81 4.61 32.36 3.52
N TRP A 82 4.91 31.19 4.03
CA TRP A 82 6.19 30.90 4.67
C TRP A 82 7.37 31.06 3.70
N MET A 83 7.26 30.55 2.47
CA MET A 83 8.26 30.78 1.41
C MET A 83 8.47 32.28 1.14
N ALA A 84 7.39 33.07 1.10
CA ALA A 84 7.48 34.49 0.90
C ALA A 84 8.17 35.21 2.10
N ASP A 85 7.80 34.84 3.33
CA ASP A 85 8.44 35.34 4.56
C ASP A 85 9.95 35.07 4.62
N LYS A 86 10.39 33.94 4.08
CA LYS A 86 11.83 33.59 4.02
C LYS A 86 12.55 34.32 2.87
N LEU A 87 11.98 34.30 1.66
CA LEU A 87 12.69 34.75 0.45
C LEU A 87 12.77 36.28 0.32
N PHE A 88 11.69 37.04 0.61
CA PHE A 88 11.67 38.46 0.37
C PHE A 88 12.67 39.26 1.22
N PRO A 89 12.90 38.96 2.52
CA PRO A 89 13.91 39.68 3.31
C PRO A 89 15.34 39.55 2.79
N GLN A 90 15.62 38.55 1.96
CA GLN A 90 16.94 38.31 1.35
C GLN A 90 17.13 39.04 0.01
N THR A 91 16.12 39.76 -0.48
CA THR A 91 16.18 40.44 -1.79
C THR A 91 16.69 41.87 -1.64
N ASN A 92 17.87 42.14 -2.15
CA ASN A 92 18.50 43.47 -2.10
C ASN A 92 18.39 44.21 -3.45
N THR A 93 18.16 43.48 -4.55
CA THR A 93 18.09 44.07 -5.90
C THR A 93 16.72 43.81 -6.56
N THR A 94 16.39 44.67 -7.53
CA THR A 94 15.16 44.50 -8.32
C THR A 94 15.13 43.16 -9.04
N GLU A 95 16.27 42.62 -9.48
CA GLU A 95 16.36 41.35 -10.16
C GLU A 95 16.10 40.19 -9.19
N GLU A 96 16.64 40.24 -7.97
CA GLU A 96 16.35 39.25 -6.93
C GLU A 96 14.87 39.27 -6.53
N GLN A 97 14.27 40.44 -6.42
CA GLN A 97 12.83 40.58 -6.19
C GLN A 97 12.00 39.94 -7.32
N ARG A 98 12.41 40.18 -8.59
CA ARG A 98 11.78 39.58 -9.76
C ARG A 98 11.84 38.04 -9.74
N LEU A 99 13.00 37.49 -9.40
CA LEU A 99 13.19 36.03 -9.29
C LEU A 99 12.36 35.42 -8.15
N THR A 100 12.27 36.12 -7.03
CA THR A 100 11.44 35.71 -5.88
C THR A 100 9.96 35.73 -6.24
N ILE A 101 9.48 36.81 -6.89
CA ILE A 101 8.12 36.90 -7.39
C ILE A 101 7.83 35.72 -8.34
N LYS A 102 8.77 35.39 -9.24
CA LYS A 102 8.62 34.26 -10.16
C LYS A 102 8.48 32.92 -9.42
N LYS A 103 9.30 32.66 -8.40
CA LYS A 103 9.21 31.43 -7.60
C LYS A 103 7.86 31.30 -6.88
N ILE A 104 7.39 32.37 -6.26
CA ILE A 104 6.09 32.38 -5.58
C ILE A 104 4.93 32.28 -6.59
N ALA A 105 5.01 32.98 -7.73
CA ALA A 105 4.01 32.87 -8.80
C ALA A 105 3.92 31.46 -9.38
N TYR A 106 5.05 30.74 -9.46
CA TYR A 106 5.07 29.33 -9.85
C TYR A 106 4.26 28.48 -8.87
N LEU A 107 4.47 28.65 -7.56
CA LEU A 107 3.67 27.91 -6.54
C LEU A 107 2.18 28.25 -6.62
N LEU A 108 1.84 29.53 -6.83
CA LEU A 108 0.45 29.96 -7.03
C LEU A 108 -0.15 29.37 -8.31
N SER A 109 0.64 29.17 -9.36
CA SER A 109 0.17 28.56 -10.60
C SER A 109 -0.24 27.09 -10.47
N LEU A 110 0.18 26.41 -9.37
CA LEU A 110 -0.19 25.04 -9.03
C LEU A 110 -1.60 24.93 -8.41
N ILE A 111 -2.19 26.08 -8.03
CA ILE A 111 -3.53 26.15 -7.42
C ILE A 111 -4.55 26.39 -8.53
N ASP A 112 -5.53 25.46 -8.66
CA ASP A 112 -6.60 25.56 -9.65
C ASP A 112 -7.69 26.58 -9.26
N ASP A 113 -7.90 26.82 -7.94
CA ASP A 113 -8.90 27.74 -7.43
C ASP A 113 -8.46 29.21 -7.56
N GLU A 114 -9.06 29.93 -8.48
CA GLU A 114 -8.79 31.37 -8.71
C GLU A 114 -9.10 32.24 -7.49
N THR A 115 -10.10 31.87 -6.71
CA THR A 115 -10.44 32.59 -5.48
C THR A 115 -9.32 32.45 -4.45
N GLY A 116 -8.83 31.24 -4.28
CA GLY A 116 -7.67 30.94 -3.44
C GLY A 116 -6.42 31.73 -3.87
N VAL A 117 -6.09 31.70 -5.16
CA VAL A 117 -4.98 32.50 -5.72
C VAL A 117 -5.15 34.00 -5.42
N SER A 118 -6.36 34.53 -5.60
CA SER A 118 -6.65 35.94 -5.31
C SER A 118 -6.47 36.31 -3.84
N MET A 119 -6.83 35.40 -2.92
CA MET A 119 -6.60 35.57 -1.48
C MET A 119 -5.12 35.58 -1.11
N TYR A 120 -4.33 34.65 -1.69
CA TYR A 120 -2.88 34.63 -1.52
C TYR A 120 -2.23 35.91 -2.03
N ILE A 121 -2.60 36.37 -3.22
CA ILE A 121 -2.09 37.62 -3.80
C ILE A 121 -2.40 38.81 -2.84
N GLY A 122 -3.61 38.83 -2.26
CA GLY A 122 -3.95 39.86 -1.27
C GLY A 122 -2.99 39.92 -0.07
N LYS A 123 -2.57 38.75 0.44
CA LYS A 123 -1.58 38.64 1.54
C LYS A 123 -0.15 38.96 1.08
N LEU A 124 0.21 38.62 -0.15
CA LEU A 124 1.55 38.81 -0.73
C LEU A 124 1.83 40.28 -1.09
N THR A 125 0.80 41.13 -1.21
CA THR A 125 0.98 42.55 -1.46
C THR A 125 1.74 43.27 -0.32
N LYS A 126 1.83 42.69 0.87
CA LYS A 126 2.69 43.23 1.97
C LYS A 126 4.18 43.18 1.64
N TYR A 127 4.64 42.25 0.79
CA TYR A 127 6.04 42.11 0.40
C TYR A 127 6.35 42.92 -0.87
N TYR A 128 5.43 42.90 -1.83
CA TYR A 128 5.57 43.64 -3.07
C TYR A 128 4.21 44.21 -3.50
N GLN A 129 4.10 45.53 -3.54
CA GLN A 129 2.88 46.24 -3.96
C GLN A 129 2.68 46.06 -5.46
N GLY A 130 1.50 45.66 -5.88
CA GLY A 130 1.17 45.50 -7.30
C GLY A 130 0.40 44.22 -7.60
N ARG A 131 -0.88 44.14 -7.18
CA ARG A 131 -1.77 43.00 -7.44
C ARG A 131 -1.79 42.56 -8.91
N ARG A 132 -1.76 43.52 -9.85
CA ARG A 132 -1.73 43.27 -11.27
C ARG A 132 -0.44 42.52 -11.73
N LEU A 133 0.68 42.86 -11.11
CA LEU A 133 1.97 42.20 -11.40
C LEU A 133 1.97 40.73 -10.97
N TRP A 134 1.41 40.46 -9.78
CA TRP A 134 1.25 39.08 -9.29
C TRP A 134 0.38 38.25 -10.22
N LEU A 135 -0.79 38.78 -10.65
CA LEU A 135 -1.67 38.09 -11.58
C LEU A 135 -0.96 37.80 -12.91
N LEU A 136 -0.25 38.78 -13.49
CA LEU A 136 0.51 38.57 -14.72
C LEU A 136 1.63 37.53 -14.56
N ALA A 137 2.29 37.50 -13.40
CA ALA A 137 3.33 36.52 -13.12
C ALA A 137 2.73 35.09 -13.04
N VAL A 138 1.61 34.92 -12.34
CA VAL A 138 0.91 33.63 -12.23
C VAL A 138 0.41 33.16 -13.58
N ASP A 139 -0.23 34.03 -14.38
CA ASP A 139 -0.71 33.68 -15.72
C ASP A 139 0.44 33.25 -16.65
N LYS A 140 1.60 33.93 -16.53
CA LYS A 140 2.79 33.56 -17.28
C LYS A 140 3.30 32.17 -16.92
N GLU A 141 3.38 31.85 -15.62
CA GLU A 141 3.84 30.53 -15.16
C GLU A 141 2.84 29.42 -15.56
N ARG A 142 1.52 29.68 -15.50
CA ARG A 142 0.48 28.75 -16.01
C ARG A 142 0.67 28.45 -17.48
N LYS A 143 0.86 29.45 -18.34
CA LYS A 143 1.11 29.27 -19.77
C LYS A 143 2.40 28.50 -20.05
N LEU A 144 3.48 28.79 -19.32
CA LEU A 144 4.74 28.04 -19.47
C LEU A 144 4.58 26.56 -19.11
N ARG A 145 3.81 26.24 -18.06
CA ARG A 145 3.48 24.86 -17.70
C ARG A 145 2.65 24.17 -18.77
N GLU A 146 1.59 24.82 -19.24
CA GLU A 146 0.76 24.28 -20.33
C GLU A 146 1.59 24.00 -21.60
N GLU A 147 2.54 24.87 -21.95
CA GLU A 147 3.45 24.67 -23.07
C GLU A 147 4.43 23.52 -22.84
N GLN A 148 4.95 23.38 -21.60
CA GLN A 148 5.82 22.27 -21.23
C GLN A 148 5.07 20.94 -21.23
N ASP A 149 3.87 20.91 -20.67
CA ASP A 149 3.01 19.73 -20.66
C ASP A 149 2.61 19.29 -22.08
N LYS A 150 2.36 20.24 -22.97
CA LYS A 150 2.12 19.95 -24.39
C LYS A 150 3.34 19.34 -25.07
N LYS A 151 4.54 19.92 -24.88
CA LYS A 151 5.77 19.38 -25.44
C LYS A 151 6.11 17.98 -24.92
N HIS A 152 5.92 17.73 -23.61
CA HIS A 152 6.12 16.40 -23.05
C HIS A 152 5.11 15.38 -23.61
N LYS A 153 3.84 15.77 -23.76
CA LYS A 153 2.83 14.90 -24.37
C LYS A 153 3.15 14.58 -25.83
N GLU A 154 3.55 15.57 -26.62
CA GLU A 154 3.96 15.39 -28.02
C GLU A 154 5.19 14.46 -28.15
N GLN A 155 6.19 14.58 -27.25
CA GLN A 155 7.34 13.69 -27.22
C GLN A 155 6.96 12.26 -26.79
N ASP A 156 6.14 12.11 -25.75
CA ASP A 156 5.67 10.80 -25.30
C ASP A 156 4.80 10.11 -26.36
N GLU A 157 4.00 10.86 -27.11
CA GLU A 157 3.16 10.35 -28.20
C GLU A 157 4.00 9.92 -29.40
N ASP A 158 5.01 10.70 -29.79
CA ASP A 158 5.95 10.36 -30.86
C ASP A 158 6.76 9.10 -30.51
N ASP A 159 7.22 8.98 -29.27
CA ASP A 159 7.94 7.80 -28.76
C ASP A 159 7.05 6.55 -28.77
N LEU A 160 5.79 6.67 -28.35
CA LEU A 160 4.83 5.55 -28.37
C LEU A 160 4.51 5.11 -29.79
N ASN A 161 4.27 6.05 -30.70
CA ASN A 161 3.96 5.74 -32.08
C ASN A 161 5.16 5.11 -32.82
N HIS A 162 6.38 5.62 -32.56
CA HIS A 162 7.60 5.08 -33.16
C HIS A 162 7.90 3.65 -32.64
N LYS A 163 7.75 3.41 -31.34
CA LYS A 163 8.12 2.12 -30.70
C LYS A 163 7.05 1.04 -30.87
N TYR A 164 5.77 1.40 -30.70
CA TYR A 164 4.66 0.43 -30.62
C TYR A 164 3.65 0.59 -31.77
N GLY A 165 3.73 1.68 -32.53
CA GLY A 165 2.84 1.97 -33.67
C GLY A 165 1.43 2.38 -33.24
N PHE A 166 1.30 3.08 -32.10
CA PHE A 166 0.07 3.73 -31.64
C PHE A 166 0.41 4.95 -30.77
N TYR A 167 -0.57 5.80 -30.56
CA TYR A 167 -0.52 6.95 -29.66
C TYR A 167 -1.79 7.00 -28.80
N ILE A 168 -1.80 7.86 -27.79
CA ILE A 168 -2.94 8.03 -26.90
C ILE A 168 -3.51 9.44 -27.12
N ASP A 169 -4.77 9.53 -27.54
CA ASP A 169 -5.46 10.79 -27.70
C ASP A 169 -6.83 10.74 -27.03
N HIS A 170 -7.18 11.79 -26.26
CA HIS A 170 -8.44 11.92 -25.53
C HIS A 170 -8.84 10.68 -24.69
N GLY A 171 -7.86 9.95 -24.14
CA GLY A 171 -8.09 8.74 -23.35
C GLY A 171 -8.44 7.50 -24.16
N CYS A 172 -8.11 7.49 -25.46
CA CYS A 172 -8.29 6.40 -26.41
C CYS A 172 -6.94 5.97 -27.01
N TYR A 173 -6.80 4.67 -27.31
CA TYR A 173 -5.66 4.20 -28.12
C TYR A 173 -5.98 4.41 -29.59
N MET A 174 -5.05 5.04 -30.31
CA MET A 174 -5.19 5.45 -31.71
C MET A 174 -3.99 4.99 -32.53
N SER A 175 -4.18 4.76 -33.82
CA SER A 175 -3.07 4.60 -34.79
C SER A 175 -3.38 5.30 -36.09
N ILE A 176 -2.33 5.56 -36.87
CA ILE A 176 -2.45 6.06 -38.24
C ILE A 176 -2.31 4.88 -39.19
N THR A 177 -3.28 4.68 -40.06
CA THR A 177 -3.23 3.64 -41.08
C THR A 177 -2.24 4.01 -42.17
N GLU A 178 -1.82 3.03 -42.99
CA GLU A 178 -0.92 3.28 -44.17
C GLU A 178 -1.48 4.33 -45.17
N LYS A 179 -2.80 4.52 -45.13
CA LYS A 179 -3.50 5.53 -45.98
C LYS A 179 -3.60 6.89 -45.31
N GLY A 180 -2.98 7.08 -44.12
CA GLY A 180 -3.01 8.34 -43.39
C GLY A 180 -4.31 8.60 -42.58
N SER A 181 -5.24 7.63 -42.51
CA SER A 181 -6.48 7.76 -41.74
C SER A 181 -6.24 7.38 -40.32
N VAL A 182 -6.85 8.09 -39.37
CA VAL A 182 -6.83 7.78 -37.93
C VAL A 182 -7.76 6.58 -37.66
N TYR A 183 -7.27 5.61 -36.91
CA TYR A 183 -8.01 4.42 -36.48
C TYR A 183 -8.01 4.30 -34.95
N GLU A 184 -9.18 4.36 -34.35
CA GLU A 184 -9.40 4.22 -32.91
C GLU A 184 -9.47 2.75 -32.53
N TRP A 185 -8.62 2.32 -31.58
CA TRP A 185 -8.58 0.94 -31.08
C TRP A 185 -9.54 0.73 -29.91
N SER A 186 -9.72 1.77 -29.07
CA SER A 186 -10.53 1.68 -27.85
C SER A 186 -11.08 3.04 -27.44
N ASN A 187 -12.13 3.04 -26.63
CA ASN A 187 -12.61 4.25 -25.94
C ASN A 187 -12.01 4.39 -24.52
N PHE A 188 -10.89 3.72 -24.24
CA PHE A 188 -10.24 3.69 -22.92
C PHE A 188 -8.73 3.54 -23.04
N THR A 189 -8.03 3.81 -21.93
CA THR A 189 -6.62 3.50 -21.73
C THR A 189 -6.42 2.60 -20.52
N MET A 190 -5.29 1.88 -20.48
CA MET A 190 -4.89 1.00 -19.41
C MET A 190 -3.53 1.43 -18.85
N VAL A 191 -3.46 1.54 -17.53
CA VAL A 191 -2.20 1.75 -16.81
C VAL A 191 -1.81 0.43 -16.17
N PRO A 192 -0.64 -0.14 -16.50
CA PRO A 192 -0.17 -1.36 -15.86
C PRO A 192 0.17 -1.07 -14.39
N LEU A 193 -0.30 -1.93 -13.49
CA LEU A 193 -0.01 -1.87 -12.07
C LEU A 193 1.02 -2.94 -11.72
N PHE A 194 0.60 -4.22 -11.72
CA PHE A 194 1.47 -5.33 -11.32
C PHE A 194 1.23 -6.59 -12.15
N HIS A 195 2.33 -7.31 -12.40
CA HIS A 195 2.29 -8.72 -12.77
C HIS A 195 2.41 -9.55 -11.50
N ILE A 196 1.34 -10.24 -11.14
CA ILE A 196 1.29 -11.13 -9.99
C ILE A 196 1.86 -12.48 -10.42
N LYS A 197 3.02 -12.81 -9.86
CA LYS A 197 3.66 -14.11 -10.08
C LYS A 197 2.93 -15.16 -9.26
N ASP A 198 2.34 -16.12 -9.93
CA ASP A 198 1.79 -17.35 -9.38
C ASP A 198 2.19 -18.48 -10.32
N THR A 199 2.57 -19.63 -9.77
CA THR A 199 2.99 -20.80 -10.54
C THR A 199 1.85 -21.42 -11.33
N THR A 200 0.62 -21.29 -10.84
CA THR A 200 -0.56 -21.94 -11.43
C THR A 200 -1.44 -20.96 -12.20
N ASN A 201 -1.50 -19.71 -11.78
CA ASN A 201 -2.49 -18.75 -12.27
C ASN A 201 -1.93 -17.32 -12.34
N PRO A 202 -0.86 -17.09 -13.15
CA PRO A 202 -0.28 -15.76 -13.27
C PRO A 202 -1.30 -14.76 -13.81
N LYS A 203 -1.37 -13.59 -13.19
CA LYS A 203 -2.36 -12.55 -13.52
C LYS A 203 -1.72 -11.17 -13.53
N ARG A 204 -2.39 -10.21 -14.15
CA ARG A 204 -1.93 -8.83 -14.23
C ARG A 204 -3.03 -7.90 -13.78
N LEU A 205 -2.64 -6.91 -12.99
CA LEU A 205 -3.51 -5.85 -12.52
C LEU A 205 -3.31 -4.61 -13.38
N TYR A 206 -4.41 -4.02 -13.81
CA TYR A 206 -4.45 -2.78 -14.58
C TYR A 206 -5.46 -1.82 -13.98
N LYS A 207 -5.16 -0.54 -14.04
CA LYS A 207 -6.15 0.52 -13.90
C LYS A 207 -6.63 0.88 -15.31
N ILE A 208 -7.92 0.74 -15.58
CA ILE A 208 -8.56 1.10 -16.84
C ILE A 208 -9.35 2.38 -16.65
N LYS A 209 -9.26 3.29 -17.64
CA LYS A 209 -9.98 4.56 -17.63
C LYS A 209 -10.52 4.86 -19.01
N ASN A 210 -11.83 5.15 -19.10
CA ASN A 210 -12.43 5.55 -20.39
C ASN A 210 -12.40 7.06 -20.61
N ALA A 211 -12.75 7.47 -21.84
CA ALA A 211 -12.80 8.88 -22.24
C ALA A 211 -13.79 9.72 -21.38
N MET A 212 -14.79 9.09 -20.76
CA MET A 212 -15.75 9.73 -19.84
C MET A 212 -15.23 9.83 -18.41
N LYS A 213 -13.95 9.51 -18.14
CA LYS A 213 -13.30 9.50 -16.83
C LYS A 213 -13.80 8.41 -15.85
N HIS A 214 -14.55 7.42 -16.34
CA HIS A 214 -14.89 6.25 -15.54
C HIS A 214 -13.63 5.38 -15.37
N GLU A 215 -13.33 5.01 -14.12
CA GLU A 215 -12.10 4.29 -13.76
C GLU A 215 -12.46 3.00 -13.03
N GLU A 216 -11.80 1.90 -13.39
CA GLU A 216 -11.93 0.61 -12.74
C GLU A 216 -10.56 -0.07 -12.59
N ILE A 217 -10.47 -1.00 -11.63
CA ILE A 217 -9.30 -1.87 -11.51
C ILE A 217 -9.65 -3.22 -12.12
N LEU A 218 -8.82 -3.66 -13.06
CA LEU A 218 -9.03 -4.87 -13.85
C LEU A 218 -7.95 -5.90 -13.56
N GLU A 219 -8.40 -7.12 -13.26
CA GLU A 219 -7.53 -8.29 -13.22
C GLU A 219 -7.69 -9.11 -14.52
N LEU A 220 -6.59 -9.32 -15.23
CA LEU A 220 -6.52 -10.16 -16.42
C LEU A 220 -5.60 -11.34 -16.17
N LYS A 221 -6.11 -12.55 -16.41
CA LYS A 221 -5.31 -13.77 -16.49
C LYS A 221 -4.57 -13.81 -17.83
N GLN A 222 -3.53 -14.65 -17.91
CA GLN A 222 -2.78 -14.78 -19.14
C GLN A 222 -3.68 -15.17 -20.34
N GLU A 223 -4.65 -16.05 -20.12
CA GLU A 223 -5.60 -16.48 -21.16
C GLU A 223 -6.51 -15.35 -21.68
N ASP A 224 -6.85 -14.37 -20.83
CA ASP A 224 -7.68 -13.22 -21.21
C ASP A 224 -6.95 -12.28 -22.17
N LEU A 225 -5.62 -12.26 -22.14
CA LEU A 225 -4.78 -11.44 -23.02
C LEU A 225 -4.32 -12.16 -24.30
N ILE A 226 -4.47 -13.49 -24.40
CA ILE A 226 -4.09 -14.26 -25.58
C ILE A 226 -5.18 -14.20 -26.64
N ALA A 227 -6.44 -14.38 -26.24
CA ALA A 227 -7.57 -14.43 -27.16
C ALA A 227 -8.33 -13.09 -27.18
N LEU A 228 -8.44 -12.47 -28.35
CA LEU A 228 -9.15 -11.20 -28.52
C LEU A 228 -10.60 -11.25 -28.00
N ALA A 229 -11.30 -12.38 -28.22
CA ALA A 229 -12.67 -12.55 -27.76
C ALA A 229 -12.77 -12.54 -26.21
N LYS A 230 -11.85 -13.23 -25.51
CA LYS A 230 -11.79 -13.21 -24.04
C LYS A 230 -11.44 -11.83 -23.51
N PHE A 231 -10.48 -11.15 -24.15
CA PHE A 231 -10.13 -9.78 -23.80
C PHE A 231 -11.35 -8.85 -23.89
N LYS A 232 -12.05 -8.86 -25.04
CA LYS A 232 -13.28 -8.06 -25.23
C LYS A 232 -14.33 -8.38 -24.17
N GLN A 233 -14.61 -9.66 -23.92
CA GLN A 233 -15.59 -10.08 -22.93
C GLN A 233 -15.25 -9.54 -21.53
N LYS A 234 -13.98 -9.58 -21.12
CA LYS A 234 -13.53 -9.05 -19.82
C LYS A 234 -13.66 -7.53 -19.74
N ILE A 235 -13.25 -6.82 -20.77
CA ILE A 235 -13.28 -5.35 -20.81
C ILE A 235 -14.73 -4.83 -20.85
N GLU A 236 -15.56 -5.37 -21.75
CA GLU A 236 -16.95 -4.94 -21.90
C GLU A 236 -17.81 -5.33 -20.68
N GLY A 237 -17.43 -6.37 -19.96
CA GLY A 237 -18.07 -6.77 -18.70
C GLY A 237 -17.90 -5.77 -17.56
N LEU A 238 -16.97 -4.83 -17.66
CA LEU A 238 -16.75 -3.76 -16.67
C LEU A 238 -17.70 -2.55 -16.89
N GLY A 239 -18.41 -2.50 -18.00
CA GLY A 239 -19.30 -1.40 -18.35
C GLY A 239 -18.95 -0.76 -19.69
N ASN A 240 -18.94 0.58 -19.78
CA ASN A 240 -18.71 1.30 -21.04
C ASN A 240 -17.22 1.35 -21.42
N PHE A 241 -16.61 0.18 -21.63
CA PHE A 241 -15.26 0.01 -22.16
C PHE A 241 -15.33 -0.85 -23.42
N ILE A 242 -14.93 -0.28 -24.57
CA ILE A 242 -15.08 -0.92 -25.89
C ILE A 242 -13.70 -1.05 -26.55
N TRP A 243 -13.37 -2.25 -26.99
CA TRP A 243 -12.19 -2.53 -27.80
C TRP A 243 -12.58 -2.78 -29.25
N LYS A 244 -12.13 -1.91 -30.17
CA LYS A 244 -12.39 -1.99 -31.63
C LYS A 244 -11.23 -2.61 -32.40
N GLY A 245 -10.03 -2.65 -31.79
CA GLY A 245 -8.82 -3.18 -32.43
C GLY A 245 -8.89 -4.67 -32.74
N THR A 246 -8.00 -5.11 -33.61
CA THR A 246 -7.81 -6.54 -33.98
C THR A 246 -6.79 -7.19 -33.04
N GLU A 247 -6.43 -8.46 -33.30
CA GLU A 247 -5.38 -9.18 -32.56
C GLU A 247 -3.99 -8.53 -32.73
N LYS A 248 -3.73 -7.90 -33.87
CA LYS A 248 -2.47 -7.20 -34.16
C LYS A 248 -2.31 -5.98 -33.22
N GLU A 249 -3.36 -5.18 -33.08
CA GLU A 249 -3.36 -4.03 -32.17
C GLU A 249 -3.29 -4.48 -30.70
N LEU A 250 -4.00 -5.56 -30.34
CA LEU A 250 -3.90 -6.14 -28.99
C LEU A 250 -2.47 -6.62 -28.69
N THR A 251 -1.78 -7.19 -29.67
CA THR A 251 -0.38 -7.61 -29.50
C THR A 251 0.57 -6.44 -29.28
N LYS A 252 0.37 -5.33 -30.00
CA LYS A 252 1.13 -4.10 -29.81
C LYS A 252 0.89 -3.50 -28.41
N LEU A 253 -0.38 -3.44 -27.99
CA LEU A 253 -0.76 -2.98 -26.66
C LEU A 253 -0.13 -3.84 -25.57
N LYS A 254 -0.14 -5.18 -25.71
CA LYS A 254 0.53 -6.09 -24.77
C LYS A 254 2.01 -5.80 -24.61
N SER A 255 2.72 -5.57 -25.73
CA SER A 255 4.15 -5.27 -25.68
C SER A 255 4.44 -4.02 -24.85
N TYR A 256 3.65 -2.96 -25.05
CA TYR A 256 3.73 -1.74 -24.26
C TYR A 256 3.43 -1.96 -22.77
N LEU A 257 2.29 -2.60 -22.47
CA LEU A 257 1.86 -2.84 -21.09
C LEU A 257 2.86 -3.71 -20.33
N TYR A 258 3.41 -4.76 -20.96
CA TYR A 258 4.33 -5.71 -20.32
C TYR A 258 5.67 -5.07 -19.96
N GLU A 259 6.17 -4.17 -20.77
CA GLU A 259 7.42 -3.47 -20.51
C GLU A 259 7.34 -2.55 -19.30
N LYS A 260 6.17 -1.97 -19.03
CA LYS A 260 5.96 -1.01 -17.93
C LYS A 260 5.41 -1.66 -16.64
N THR A 261 5.22 -2.98 -16.62
CA THR A 261 4.59 -3.66 -15.47
C THR A 261 5.63 -4.08 -14.43
N GLU A 262 5.47 -3.64 -13.18
CA GLU A 262 6.20 -4.17 -12.03
C GLU A 262 5.72 -5.58 -11.67
N THR A 263 6.56 -6.33 -10.96
CA THR A 263 6.20 -7.70 -10.51
C THR A 263 5.91 -7.73 -9.02
N ALA A 264 4.94 -8.55 -8.61
CA ALA A 264 4.66 -8.90 -7.22
C ALA A 264 4.44 -10.40 -7.08
N THR A 265 4.73 -10.95 -5.90
CA THR A 265 4.49 -12.37 -5.58
C THR A 265 3.22 -12.47 -4.74
N GLU A 266 2.29 -13.35 -5.12
CA GLU A 266 1.06 -13.57 -4.36
C GLU A 266 1.34 -14.28 -3.04
N ILE A 267 0.75 -13.77 -1.95
CA ILE A 267 0.74 -14.43 -0.65
C ILE A 267 -0.53 -15.29 -0.60
N THR A 268 -0.35 -16.60 -0.67
CA THR A 268 -1.44 -17.59 -0.69
C THR A 268 -1.74 -18.18 0.67
N GLN A 269 -0.88 -17.98 1.65
CA GLN A 269 -1.01 -18.50 3.01
C GLN A 269 -0.68 -17.38 4.00
N MET A 270 -1.47 -17.23 5.06
CA MET A 270 -1.19 -16.25 6.12
C MET A 270 -0.09 -16.73 7.07
N GLY A 271 0.39 -15.85 7.93
CA GLY A 271 1.43 -16.18 8.90
C GLY A 271 2.84 -16.11 8.31
N TRP A 272 3.73 -16.98 8.80
CA TRP A 272 5.14 -16.92 8.46
C TRP A 272 5.42 -17.26 6.99
N GLN A 273 6.16 -16.38 6.31
CA GLN A 273 6.59 -16.55 4.94
C GLN A 273 8.06 -16.95 4.86
N ARG A 274 8.41 -17.87 3.94
CA ARG A 274 9.81 -18.25 3.69
C ARG A 274 10.70 -17.07 3.30
N ALA A 275 10.11 -16.01 2.79
CA ALA A 275 10.79 -14.76 2.49
C ALA A 275 11.22 -13.98 3.76
N GLY A 276 10.87 -14.44 4.97
CA GLY A 276 11.33 -13.87 6.23
C GLY A 276 10.49 -12.69 6.72
N PHE A 277 9.16 -12.80 6.66
CA PHE A 277 8.22 -11.87 7.27
C PHE A 277 6.93 -12.62 7.66
N TYR A 278 6.08 -11.99 8.46
CA TYR A 278 4.80 -12.54 8.89
C TYR A 278 3.64 -11.83 8.17
N ALA A 279 2.81 -12.58 7.43
CA ALA A 279 1.72 -12.05 6.62
C ALA A 279 0.39 -12.06 7.38
N PHE A 280 -0.33 -10.94 7.29
CA PHE A 280 -1.72 -10.77 7.69
C PHE A 280 -2.56 -10.40 6.46
N GLY A 281 -3.86 -10.59 6.53
CA GLY A 281 -4.75 -10.25 5.41
C GLY A 281 -4.80 -8.76 5.07
N ASN A 282 -4.33 -7.87 5.96
CA ASN A 282 -4.28 -6.42 5.77
C ASN A 282 -2.85 -5.84 5.65
N GLY A 283 -1.81 -6.68 5.62
CA GLY A 283 -0.42 -6.23 5.51
C GLY A 283 0.58 -7.28 5.99
N VAL A 284 1.81 -6.88 6.19
CA VAL A 284 2.88 -7.76 6.69
C VAL A 284 3.62 -7.14 7.86
N PHE A 285 4.11 -7.99 8.76
CA PHE A 285 5.01 -7.60 9.84
C PHE A 285 6.44 -8.00 9.46
N HIS A 286 7.30 -7.02 9.31
CA HIS A 286 8.70 -7.18 8.90
C HIS A 286 9.58 -6.18 9.64
N ASP A 287 10.77 -6.63 10.09
CA ASP A 287 11.72 -5.82 10.85
C ASP A 287 11.09 -5.04 12.01
N CYS A 288 10.28 -5.74 12.81
CA CYS A 288 9.56 -5.19 13.96
C CYS A 288 8.53 -4.09 13.64
N HIS A 289 8.13 -3.93 12.37
CA HIS A 289 7.13 -2.95 11.93
C HIS A 289 6.02 -3.61 11.13
N PHE A 290 4.79 -3.13 11.32
CA PHE A 290 3.68 -3.50 10.45
C PHE A 290 3.62 -2.58 9.25
N ILE A 291 3.61 -3.17 8.05
CA ILE A 291 3.52 -2.49 6.76
C ILE A 291 2.17 -2.85 6.15
N PRO A 292 1.22 -1.90 6.09
CA PRO A 292 -0.10 -2.17 5.52
C PRO A 292 -0.03 -2.37 4.00
N ALA A 293 -0.95 -3.17 3.48
CA ALA A 293 -1.16 -3.27 2.05
C ALA A 293 -1.80 -1.97 1.50
N ASP A 294 -1.42 -1.59 0.28
CA ASP A 294 -2.04 -0.45 -0.41
C ASP A 294 -3.45 -0.82 -0.97
N GLU A 295 -4.11 0.13 -1.63
CA GLU A 295 -5.44 -0.05 -2.21
C GLU A 295 -5.52 -1.18 -3.27
N PHE A 296 -4.39 -1.55 -3.85
CA PHE A 296 -4.27 -2.66 -4.81
C PHE A 296 -3.95 -3.99 -4.12
N GLY A 297 -3.78 -4.01 -2.80
CA GLY A 297 -3.36 -5.17 -2.04
C GLY A 297 -1.85 -5.42 -2.11
N ILE A 298 -1.05 -4.42 -2.49
CA ILE A 298 0.41 -4.58 -2.62
C ILE A 298 1.13 -4.08 -1.37
N VAL A 299 2.06 -4.91 -0.90
CA VAL A 299 3.05 -4.56 0.12
C VAL A 299 4.43 -4.51 -0.53
N ARG A 300 5.15 -3.40 -0.32
CA ARG A 300 6.50 -3.19 -0.86
C ARG A 300 7.54 -3.32 0.24
N LEU A 301 8.38 -4.36 0.15
CA LEU A 301 9.52 -4.55 1.04
C LEU A 301 10.79 -4.19 0.28
N LYS A 302 11.56 -3.22 0.79
CA LYS A 302 12.75 -2.66 0.08
C LYS A 302 13.79 -3.72 -0.26
N ASP A 303 13.98 -4.69 0.63
CA ASP A 303 14.99 -5.75 0.54
C ASP A 303 14.48 -7.06 -0.10
N LYS A 304 13.14 -7.23 -0.24
CA LYS A 304 12.51 -8.50 -0.64
C LYS A 304 11.60 -8.39 -1.87
N GLY A 305 11.28 -7.15 -2.31
CA GLY A 305 10.41 -6.91 -3.46
C GLY A 305 8.94 -6.69 -3.08
N ASN A 306 8.05 -6.87 -4.05
CA ASN A 306 6.63 -6.59 -3.91
C ASN A 306 5.84 -7.89 -3.66
N PHE A 307 4.85 -7.82 -2.76
CA PHE A 307 3.97 -8.92 -2.42
C PHE A 307 2.51 -8.49 -2.59
N TYR A 308 1.67 -9.42 -3.01
CA TYR A 308 0.25 -9.19 -3.27
C TYR A 308 -0.62 -9.94 -2.28
N LEU A 309 -1.51 -9.22 -1.62
CA LEU A 309 -2.55 -9.74 -0.70
C LEU A 309 -3.93 -9.51 -1.33
N PRO A 310 -4.53 -10.53 -1.95
CA PRO A 310 -5.84 -10.40 -2.61
C PRO A 310 -6.94 -9.91 -1.67
N SER A 311 -6.92 -10.33 -0.41
CA SER A 311 -7.90 -9.95 0.63
C SER A 311 -8.00 -8.44 0.86
N SER A 312 -6.89 -7.71 0.65
CA SER A 312 -6.81 -6.25 0.80
C SER A 312 -7.04 -5.48 -0.50
N SER A 313 -7.03 -6.16 -1.64
CA SER A 313 -7.25 -5.52 -2.94
C SER A 313 -8.68 -4.98 -3.06
N SER A 314 -8.83 -3.76 -3.60
CA SER A 314 -10.13 -3.14 -3.89
C SER A 314 -11.02 -4.00 -4.79
N ILE A 315 -10.44 -4.88 -5.62
CA ILE A 315 -11.18 -5.83 -6.47
C ILE A 315 -12.02 -6.79 -5.62
N TYR A 316 -11.47 -7.30 -4.50
CA TYR A 316 -12.08 -8.36 -3.71
C TYR A 316 -12.54 -7.93 -2.32
N LYS A 317 -12.17 -6.71 -1.89
CA LYS A 317 -12.42 -6.20 -0.53
C LYS A 317 -13.89 -6.29 -0.13
N ASN A 318 -14.78 -5.99 -1.06
CA ASN A 318 -16.23 -5.92 -0.81
C ASN A 318 -16.97 -7.24 -1.07
N ASP A 319 -16.30 -8.30 -1.57
CA ASP A 319 -16.92 -9.61 -1.74
C ASP A 319 -16.81 -10.40 -0.42
N PRO A 320 -17.93 -10.66 0.30
CA PRO A 320 -17.89 -11.35 1.58
C PRO A 320 -17.57 -12.85 1.46
N LYS A 321 -17.60 -13.41 0.26
CA LYS A 321 -17.40 -14.85 0.03
C LYS A 321 -15.95 -15.20 -0.32
N LEU A 322 -15.17 -14.22 -0.77
CA LEU A 322 -13.79 -14.44 -1.16
C LEU A 322 -12.83 -14.01 -0.04
N PHE A 323 -11.80 -14.81 0.16
CA PHE A 323 -10.73 -14.54 1.13
C PHE A 323 -11.26 -14.33 2.58
N THR A 324 -12.24 -15.15 2.97
CA THR A 324 -12.92 -15.02 4.27
C THR A 324 -11.99 -15.21 5.45
N PHE A 325 -11.07 -16.17 5.38
CA PHE A 325 -10.07 -16.39 6.42
C PHE A 325 -9.07 -15.25 6.48
N GLU A 326 -8.50 -14.85 5.35
CA GLU A 326 -7.51 -13.80 5.23
C GLU A 326 -8.07 -12.44 5.72
N LYS A 327 -9.34 -12.15 5.44
CA LYS A 327 -10.03 -10.94 5.93
C LYS A 327 -10.26 -10.94 7.43
N GLN A 328 -10.24 -12.09 8.07
CA GLN A 328 -10.33 -12.23 9.51
C GLN A 328 -8.95 -12.30 10.19
N PHE A 329 -7.94 -12.79 9.48
CA PHE A 329 -6.56 -12.90 9.95
C PHE A 329 -5.82 -11.58 9.74
N VAL A 330 -6.06 -10.61 10.64
CA VAL A 330 -5.61 -9.22 10.46
C VAL A 330 -4.81 -8.72 11.66
N HIS A 331 -3.83 -7.86 11.38
CA HIS A 331 -3.13 -7.11 12.40
C HIS A 331 -3.98 -5.89 12.81
N LEU A 332 -4.30 -5.80 14.08
CA LEU A 332 -4.98 -4.64 14.68
C LEU A 332 -3.98 -3.86 15.53
N ASN A 333 -3.89 -2.57 15.31
CA ASN A 333 -3.12 -1.70 16.19
C ASN A 333 -3.99 -1.29 17.38
N LEU A 334 -4.14 -2.20 18.35
CA LEU A 334 -4.86 -1.96 19.60
C LEU A 334 -3.87 -1.42 20.63
N SER A 335 -3.74 -0.11 20.73
CA SER A 335 -2.82 0.54 21.68
C SER A 335 -3.29 0.49 23.14
N SER A 336 -4.48 -0.03 23.42
CA SER A 336 -5.12 0.02 24.75
C SER A 336 -4.77 -1.12 25.69
N VAL A 337 -4.27 -2.26 25.19
CA VAL A 337 -3.94 -3.44 26.01
C VAL A 337 -2.55 -3.95 25.64
N THR A 338 -1.67 -4.02 26.62
CA THR A 338 -0.33 -4.59 26.45
C THR A 338 -0.39 -6.13 26.53
N LEU A 339 0.60 -6.81 25.93
CA LEU A 339 0.73 -8.26 26.05
C LEU A 339 0.84 -8.71 27.53
N LYS A 340 1.45 -7.89 28.37
CA LYS A 340 1.57 -8.14 29.82
C LYS A 340 0.19 -8.14 30.47
N GLU A 341 -0.62 -7.12 30.26
CA GLU A 341 -1.99 -7.04 30.81
C GLU A 341 -2.86 -8.19 30.31
N PHE A 342 -2.76 -8.52 29.01
CA PHE A 342 -3.47 -9.68 28.46
C PHE A 342 -3.07 -10.98 29.15
N THR A 343 -1.77 -11.24 29.34
CA THR A 343 -1.29 -12.48 29.98
C THR A 343 -1.61 -12.54 31.47
N GLU A 344 -1.58 -11.42 32.18
CA GLU A 344 -1.98 -11.35 33.59
C GLU A 344 -3.45 -11.75 33.75
N GLN A 345 -4.33 -11.20 32.91
CA GLN A 345 -5.76 -11.58 32.92
C GLN A 345 -5.99 -13.04 32.53
N LEU A 346 -5.30 -13.51 31.47
CA LEU A 346 -5.38 -14.90 31.04
C LEU A 346 -4.99 -15.88 32.16
N PHE A 347 -3.92 -15.55 32.88
CA PHE A 347 -3.43 -16.40 33.96
C PHE A 347 -4.30 -16.31 35.23
N GLU A 348 -4.92 -15.16 35.48
CA GLU A 348 -5.91 -15.01 36.58
C GLU A 348 -7.14 -15.90 36.32
N VAL A 349 -7.65 -15.92 35.08
CA VAL A 349 -8.86 -16.68 34.73
C VAL A 349 -8.60 -18.18 34.61
N TYR A 350 -7.50 -18.59 33.97
CA TYR A 350 -7.26 -20.00 33.62
C TYR A 350 -6.14 -20.67 34.42
N GLY A 351 -5.44 -19.93 35.30
CA GLY A 351 -4.34 -20.46 36.11
C GLY A 351 -3.23 -21.08 35.25
N ASP A 352 -2.76 -22.26 35.62
CA ASP A 352 -1.70 -22.98 34.92
C ASP A 352 -2.11 -23.43 33.52
N ASN A 353 -3.39 -23.71 33.28
CA ASN A 353 -3.90 -24.03 31.94
C ASN A 353 -3.75 -22.84 30.99
N GLY A 354 -3.96 -21.61 31.49
CA GLY A 354 -3.70 -20.38 30.74
C GLY A 354 -2.22 -20.22 30.40
N ARG A 355 -1.32 -20.52 31.36
CA ARG A 355 0.13 -20.50 31.14
C ARG A 355 0.57 -21.50 30.06
N VAL A 356 0.10 -22.74 30.17
CA VAL A 356 0.40 -23.78 29.15
C VAL A 356 -0.15 -23.38 27.80
N GLY A 357 -1.38 -22.87 27.70
CA GLY A 357 -2.00 -22.41 26.48
C GLY A 357 -1.19 -21.27 25.82
N PHE A 358 -0.75 -20.31 26.61
CA PHE A 358 0.05 -19.19 26.12
C PHE A 358 1.47 -19.62 25.69
N CYS A 359 2.12 -20.54 26.43
CA CYS A 359 3.39 -21.12 26.01
C CYS A 359 3.25 -21.88 24.67
N PHE A 360 2.16 -22.61 24.51
CA PHE A 360 1.86 -23.27 23.23
C PHE A 360 1.64 -22.27 22.09
N TYR A 361 0.92 -21.17 22.35
CA TYR A 361 0.78 -20.07 21.39
C TYR A 361 2.14 -19.52 20.97
N LEU A 362 3.03 -19.19 21.92
CA LEU A 362 4.37 -18.71 21.60
C LEU A 362 5.18 -19.75 20.81
N ALA A 363 5.14 -21.02 21.19
CA ALA A 363 5.83 -22.08 20.47
C ALA A 363 5.32 -22.20 19.02
N THR A 364 4.02 -21.98 18.81
CA THR A 364 3.41 -22.02 17.47
C THR A 364 3.97 -20.93 16.55
N LEU A 365 4.27 -19.73 17.05
CA LEU A 365 4.90 -18.66 16.25
C LEU A 365 6.26 -19.05 15.69
N PHE A 366 6.94 -19.98 16.35
CA PHE A 366 8.27 -20.50 15.99
C PHE A 366 8.23 -21.98 15.58
N ARG A 367 7.07 -22.45 15.08
CA ARG A 367 6.88 -23.86 14.74
C ARG A 367 7.94 -24.37 13.77
N ASP A 368 8.29 -23.61 12.73
CA ASP A 368 9.32 -23.94 11.75
C ASP A 368 10.70 -24.15 12.42
N VAL A 369 11.07 -23.28 13.36
CA VAL A 369 12.32 -23.40 14.13
C VAL A 369 12.26 -24.63 15.04
N VAL A 370 11.17 -24.80 15.80
CA VAL A 370 11.01 -25.95 16.70
C VAL A 370 11.10 -27.27 15.96
N THR A 371 10.41 -27.37 14.81
CA THR A 371 10.42 -28.59 13.99
C THR A 371 11.75 -28.83 13.32
N SER A 372 12.47 -27.79 12.90
CA SER A 372 13.79 -27.95 12.26
C SER A 372 14.90 -28.34 13.25
N THR A 373 14.76 -27.95 14.52
CA THR A 373 15.77 -28.22 15.57
C THR A 373 15.49 -29.50 16.36
N SER A 374 14.27 -30.01 16.34
CA SER A 374 13.91 -31.25 17.05
C SER A 374 14.42 -32.47 16.29
N ALA A 375 14.98 -33.46 17.01
CA ALA A 375 15.52 -34.69 16.41
C ALA A 375 14.46 -35.50 15.62
N ASN A 376 13.19 -35.38 16.00
CA ASN A 376 12.10 -36.12 15.37
C ASN A 376 11.25 -35.24 14.42
N HIS A 377 11.60 -33.96 14.25
CA HIS A 377 10.87 -33.02 13.40
C HIS A 377 9.36 -32.94 13.65
N TRP A 378 8.91 -33.08 14.88
CA TRP A 378 7.49 -33.04 15.24
C TRP A 378 7.13 -31.79 16.05
N PHE A 379 5.83 -31.44 16.01
CA PHE A 379 5.25 -30.36 16.79
C PHE A 379 3.99 -30.87 17.53
N PRO A 380 3.85 -30.63 18.83
CA PRO A 380 2.75 -31.17 19.61
C PRO A 380 1.40 -30.58 19.21
N ILE A 381 0.33 -31.35 19.45
CA ILE A 381 -1.04 -30.87 19.41
C ILE A 381 -1.48 -30.59 20.85
N LEU A 382 -1.99 -29.39 21.14
CA LEU A 382 -2.56 -29.08 22.43
C LEU A 382 -4.01 -29.59 22.48
N ASN A 383 -4.27 -30.55 23.37
CA ASN A 383 -5.62 -31.03 23.60
C ASN A 383 -6.20 -30.41 24.90
N LEU A 384 -7.29 -29.65 24.77
CA LEU A 384 -8.02 -29.07 25.89
C LEU A 384 -9.10 -30.05 26.35
N PHE A 385 -8.83 -30.74 27.42
CA PHE A 385 -9.74 -31.75 28.02
C PHE A 385 -10.36 -31.25 29.33
N GLY A 386 -11.64 -31.60 29.57
CA GLY A 386 -12.35 -31.27 30.81
C GLY A 386 -13.88 -31.33 30.67
N PRO A 387 -14.63 -31.17 31.77
CA PRO A 387 -16.11 -31.24 31.76
C PRO A 387 -16.72 -30.09 30.92
N LYS A 388 -17.99 -30.24 30.56
CA LYS A 388 -18.76 -29.19 29.89
C LYS A 388 -18.81 -27.92 30.75
N GLY A 389 -18.63 -26.76 30.17
CA GLY A 389 -18.66 -25.48 30.89
C GLY A 389 -17.36 -25.09 31.59
N SER A 390 -16.25 -25.85 31.42
CA SER A 390 -14.94 -25.51 32.02
C SER A 390 -14.11 -24.48 31.29
N GLY A 391 -14.65 -23.77 30.32
CA GLY A 391 -13.96 -22.69 29.60
C GLY A 391 -12.97 -23.13 28.51
N LYS A 392 -12.97 -24.41 28.09
CA LYS A 392 -12.02 -24.92 27.07
C LYS A 392 -12.09 -24.17 25.73
N SER A 393 -13.28 -24.05 25.17
CA SER A 393 -13.50 -23.35 23.90
C SER A 393 -13.16 -21.85 24.04
N GLU A 394 -13.48 -21.24 25.18
CA GLU A 394 -13.14 -19.85 25.47
C GLU A 394 -11.62 -19.62 25.53
N LEU A 395 -10.85 -20.54 26.12
CA LEU A 395 -9.39 -20.47 26.11
C LEU A 395 -8.86 -20.56 24.68
N GLY A 396 -9.39 -21.48 23.86
CA GLY A 396 -9.04 -21.59 22.45
C GLY A 396 -9.35 -20.31 21.67
N HIS A 397 -10.53 -19.75 21.83
CA HIS A 397 -10.94 -18.48 21.19
C HIS A 397 -10.09 -17.30 21.66
N THR A 398 -9.79 -17.22 22.98
CA THR A 398 -8.93 -16.17 23.53
C THR A 398 -7.53 -16.19 22.92
N LEU A 399 -6.92 -17.36 22.75
CA LEU A 399 -5.60 -17.47 22.11
C LEU A 399 -5.67 -17.18 20.59
N LEU A 400 -6.75 -17.57 19.93
CA LEU A 400 -6.97 -17.28 18.51
C LEU A 400 -7.20 -15.80 18.24
N SER A 401 -7.78 -15.06 19.20
CA SER A 401 -7.99 -13.61 19.05
C SER A 401 -6.70 -12.81 18.88
N LEU A 402 -5.54 -13.42 19.17
CA LEU A 402 -4.23 -12.84 18.89
C LEU A 402 -3.84 -12.90 17.38
N PHE A 403 -4.62 -13.63 16.57
CA PHE A 403 -4.40 -13.72 15.10
C PHE A 403 -5.60 -13.27 14.29
N THR A 404 -6.82 -13.50 14.82
CA THR A 404 -8.05 -13.32 14.04
C THR A 404 -9.07 -12.48 14.80
N ILE A 405 -9.82 -11.65 14.05
CA ILE A 405 -10.93 -10.87 14.62
C ILE A 405 -12.21 -11.70 14.79
N SER A 406 -12.32 -12.80 14.07
CA SER A 406 -13.43 -13.76 14.14
C SER A 406 -12.95 -15.10 13.61
N TYR A 407 -13.31 -16.18 14.29
CA TYR A 407 -12.97 -17.53 13.88
C TYR A 407 -14.06 -18.50 14.31
N THR A 408 -14.49 -19.34 13.38
CA THR A 408 -15.39 -20.46 13.68
C THR A 408 -14.59 -21.75 13.55
N ALA A 409 -14.37 -22.42 14.68
CA ALA A 409 -13.64 -23.69 14.68
C ALA A 409 -14.42 -24.77 13.93
N PRO A 410 -13.80 -25.49 12.99
CA PRO A 410 -14.44 -26.64 12.34
C PRO A 410 -14.69 -27.73 13.39
N ASN A 411 -15.88 -28.34 13.29
CA ASN A 411 -16.22 -29.51 14.11
C ASN A 411 -15.62 -30.76 13.47
N ILE A 412 -14.72 -31.44 14.21
CA ILE A 412 -13.99 -32.60 13.68
C ILE A 412 -14.92 -33.76 13.30
N GLN A 413 -16.07 -33.91 13.98
CA GLN A 413 -17.00 -35.00 13.69
C GLN A 413 -17.78 -34.81 12.38
N ASN A 414 -17.99 -33.54 11.98
CA ASN A 414 -18.77 -33.20 10.80
C ASN A 414 -17.87 -32.79 9.60
N SER A 415 -16.55 -32.80 9.79
CA SER A 415 -15.58 -32.40 8.75
C SER A 415 -14.99 -33.64 8.06
N THR A 416 -14.48 -33.43 6.84
CA THR A 416 -13.64 -34.41 6.17
C THR A 416 -12.15 -34.14 6.44
N PRO A 417 -11.25 -35.12 6.34
CA PRO A 417 -9.81 -34.90 6.44
C PRO A 417 -9.31 -33.83 5.48
N SER A 418 -9.85 -33.79 4.24
CA SER A 418 -9.50 -32.75 3.25
C SER A 418 -9.88 -31.35 3.72
N ALA A 419 -11.11 -31.17 4.23
CA ALA A 419 -11.57 -29.86 4.72
C ALA A 419 -10.75 -29.36 5.92
N LEU A 420 -10.36 -30.28 6.83
CA LEU A 420 -9.49 -29.94 7.96
C LEU A 420 -8.06 -29.62 7.49
N ASN A 421 -7.55 -30.35 6.48
CA ASN A 421 -6.25 -30.03 5.89
C ASN A 421 -6.25 -28.64 5.26
N ASP A 422 -7.29 -28.29 4.50
CA ASP A 422 -7.44 -26.94 3.93
C ASP A 422 -7.48 -25.87 5.03
N THR A 423 -8.17 -26.14 6.15
CA THR A 423 -8.20 -25.21 7.29
C THR A 423 -6.81 -25.01 7.90
N VAL A 424 -6.07 -26.09 8.14
CA VAL A 424 -4.71 -26.00 8.73
C VAL A 424 -3.73 -25.36 7.74
N ALA A 425 -3.94 -25.55 6.43
CA ALA A 425 -3.09 -25.00 5.38
C ALA A 425 -3.27 -23.48 5.18
N GLN A 426 -4.33 -22.87 5.72
CA GLN A 426 -4.59 -21.43 5.57
C GLN A 426 -3.53 -20.56 6.21
N SER A 427 -2.81 -21.04 7.23
CA SER A 427 -1.77 -20.28 7.90
C SER A 427 -0.56 -21.10 8.30
N ALA A 428 0.62 -20.47 8.30
CA ALA A 428 1.87 -21.03 8.79
C ALA A 428 2.31 -20.32 10.09
N ASN A 429 2.83 -21.10 11.04
CA ASN A 429 3.24 -20.59 12.36
C ASN A 429 2.12 -19.79 13.05
N ALA A 430 0.90 -20.31 12.99
CA ALA A 430 -0.28 -19.75 13.66
C ALA A 430 -1.14 -20.88 14.22
N LEU A 431 -2.04 -20.54 15.16
CA LEU A 431 -2.96 -21.51 15.74
C LEU A 431 -4.06 -21.89 14.72
N ALA A 432 -4.36 -23.17 14.66
CA ALA A 432 -5.59 -23.70 14.09
C ALA A 432 -6.39 -24.39 15.20
N HIS A 433 -7.61 -23.93 15.46
CA HIS A 433 -8.50 -24.52 16.45
C HIS A 433 -9.50 -25.45 15.77
N ILE A 434 -9.56 -26.71 16.23
CA ILE A 434 -10.51 -27.73 15.80
C ILE A 434 -11.32 -28.10 17.04
N ASP A 435 -12.65 -28.12 16.94
CA ASP A 435 -13.55 -28.34 18.06
C ASP A 435 -14.21 -29.73 18.03
N GLU A 436 -14.84 -30.11 19.15
CA GLU A 436 -15.65 -31.31 19.32
C GLU A 436 -14.90 -32.64 19.17
N TYR A 437 -13.63 -32.73 19.65
CA TYR A 437 -12.94 -34.03 19.72
C TYR A 437 -13.66 -34.98 20.68
N LYS A 438 -13.97 -36.19 20.22
CA LYS A 438 -14.51 -37.30 21.03
C LYS A 438 -13.73 -38.57 20.73
N ASN A 439 -13.77 -39.53 21.68
CA ASN A 439 -13.01 -40.76 21.52
C ASN A 439 -13.57 -41.73 20.43
N ASP A 440 -14.78 -41.47 19.94
CA ASP A 440 -15.48 -42.24 18.92
C ASP A 440 -15.44 -41.63 17.51
N ILE A 441 -14.48 -40.71 17.27
CA ILE A 441 -14.28 -40.16 15.93
C ILE A 441 -13.82 -41.19 14.92
N ASP A 442 -14.10 -40.94 13.63
CA ASP A 442 -13.67 -41.81 12.52
C ASP A 442 -12.15 -42.08 12.60
N PRO A 443 -11.72 -43.35 12.48
CA PRO A 443 -10.29 -43.70 12.44
C PRO A 443 -9.47 -42.91 11.45
N LYS A 444 -10.04 -42.48 10.32
CA LYS A 444 -9.37 -41.60 9.35
C LYS A 444 -9.01 -40.23 9.93
N MET A 445 -9.84 -39.71 10.85
CA MET A 445 -9.55 -38.47 11.56
C MET A 445 -8.42 -38.63 12.58
N ILE A 446 -8.36 -39.82 13.24
CA ILE A 446 -7.24 -40.13 14.14
C ILE A 446 -5.93 -40.16 13.35
N GLU A 447 -5.92 -40.83 12.20
CA GLU A 447 -4.76 -40.90 11.31
C GLU A 447 -4.37 -39.50 10.79
N PHE A 448 -5.34 -38.66 10.43
CA PHE A 448 -5.11 -37.26 10.08
C PHE A 448 -4.43 -36.49 11.21
N LEU A 449 -4.93 -36.57 12.46
CA LEU A 449 -4.33 -35.90 13.62
C LEU A 449 -2.90 -36.41 13.91
N LYS A 450 -2.65 -37.71 13.80
CA LYS A 450 -1.30 -38.29 13.89
C LYS A 450 -0.38 -37.72 12.81
N GLY A 451 -0.90 -37.51 11.61
CA GLY A 451 -0.19 -36.90 10.52
C GLY A 451 0.19 -35.43 10.78
N LEU A 452 -0.68 -34.65 11.40
CA LEU A 452 -0.38 -33.27 11.82
C LEU A 452 0.74 -33.20 12.86
N TRP A 453 0.87 -34.22 13.69
CA TRP A 453 1.97 -34.32 14.65
C TRP A 453 3.32 -34.64 13.96
N ALA A 454 3.32 -35.57 13.02
CA ALA A 454 4.52 -35.99 12.30
C ALA A 454 4.76 -35.10 11.06
N VAL A 455 5.94 -34.52 10.92
CA VAL A 455 6.33 -33.56 9.85
C VAL A 455 6.13 -34.09 8.42
N SER A 456 5.96 -35.40 8.22
CA SER A 456 5.71 -35.99 6.91
C SER A 456 4.49 -35.42 6.17
N TYR A 457 3.59 -34.68 6.85
CA TYR A 457 2.41 -34.05 6.26
C TYR A 457 2.58 -32.61 5.82
N THR A 458 3.69 -31.95 6.14
CA THR A 458 3.95 -30.57 5.65
C THR A 458 4.21 -30.50 4.14
N HIS A 459 4.38 -31.63 3.47
CA HIS A 459 4.54 -31.70 2.01
C HIS A 459 3.22 -31.83 1.22
N LEU A 460 2.08 -32.01 1.89
CA LEU A 460 0.79 -32.16 1.21
C LEU A 460 0.10 -30.83 0.85
N THR A 461 0.66 -29.71 1.28
CA THR A 461 0.10 -28.37 1.02
C THR A 461 0.87 -27.53 0.01
N LEU A 462 1.93 -28.08 -0.58
CA LEU A 462 2.57 -27.45 -1.73
C LEU A 462 1.87 -27.94 -3.00
N PRO A 463 1.42 -27.05 -3.89
CA PRO A 463 1.10 -27.46 -5.24
C PRO A 463 2.37 -28.11 -5.81
N THR A 464 2.20 -29.26 -6.40
CA THR A 464 3.21 -30.09 -7.05
C THR A 464 3.87 -29.33 -8.20
N SER A 465 4.80 -28.43 -7.92
CA SER A 465 5.61 -27.76 -8.93
C SER A 465 7.11 -28.04 -8.82
N ASP A 466 7.52 -28.95 -7.90
CA ASP A 466 8.91 -29.37 -7.79
C ASP A 466 9.09 -30.85 -8.18
N LEU A 467 8.43 -31.28 -9.26
CA LEU A 467 8.77 -32.49 -10.01
C LEU A 467 9.04 -32.08 -11.45
N VAL A 468 10.25 -31.66 -11.74
CA VAL A 468 11.18 -32.04 -12.83
C VAL A 468 12.47 -31.27 -12.65
#